data_4b439af4b75d201b815ed0014f979273
#
_entry.id   4b439af4b75d201b815ed0014f979273
#
_cell.length_a   1.000
_cell.length_b   1.000
_cell.length_c   1.000
_cell.angle_alpha   90.00
_cell.angle_beta   90.00
_cell.angle_gamma   90.00
#
_symmetry.space_group_name_H-M   'P 1'
#
loop_
_entity.id
_entity.type
_entity.pdbx_description
1 polymer ?
#
loop_
_entity_poly.entity_id
_entity_poly.type
_entity_poly.pdbx_seq_one_letter_code
_entity_poly.pdbx_strand_id
1 'polypeptide(L)'
;MVSESESGAFDIAAEILSFLPDHTMAEPPRLSTGDKWKRKCRGMSKLVPLDSDRPYDMRGVIAEVFDDKRFLEIFPSYAENVVVGFARLDGVPVGVVGNQPSVLAGCLDIDASVKAARFIRTCDCFNIPIVTFVDVPGFLPGTVQEWGGIIRHGAKLLYAYAEATVPKLT
;
A
#
# COMPACT_ATOMS: atom_id res chain seq x y z
N MET A 1 13.29 -0.28 1.10
CA MET A 1 13.57 -0.21 2.54
C MET A 1 15.08 -0.05 2.69
N VAL A 2 15.52 0.66 3.70
CA VAL A 2 16.94 0.85 4.02
C VAL A 2 17.15 0.31 5.43
N SER A 3 18.17 -0.49 5.63
CA SER A 3 18.57 -1.01 6.95
C SER A 3 19.84 -0.31 7.41
N GLU A 4 19.97 -0.07 8.70
CA GLU A 4 21.18 0.51 9.31
C GLU A 4 22.26 -0.54 9.59
N SER A 5 21.92 -1.84 9.50
CA SER A 5 22.82 -2.95 9.77
C SER A 5 22.52 -4.15 8.88
N GLU A 6 23.51 -5.04 8.71
CA GLU A 6 23.35 -6.28 7.99
C GLU A 6 22.30 -7.21 8.63
N SER A 7 22.32 -7.34 9.96
CA SER A 7 21.31 -8.09 10.70
C SER A 7 19.91 -7.56 10.46
N GLY A 8 19.73 -6.23 10.55
CA GLY A 8 18.43 -5.61 10.26
C GLY A 8 17.96 -5.82 8.82
N ALA A 9 18.89 -5.94 7.86
CA ALA A 9 18.52 -6.26 6.48
C ALA A 9 17.97 -7.69 6.36
N PHE A 10 18.56 -8.65 7.08
CA PHE A 10 18.04 -10.02 7.13
C PHE A 10 16.67 -10.09 7.83
N ASP A 11 16.47 -9.33 8.92
CA ASP A 11 15.19 -9.28 9.61
C ASP A 11 14.08 -8.73 8.69
N ILE A 12 14.36 -7.66 7.95
CA ILE A 12 13.44 -7.10 6.96
C ILE A 12 13.14 -8.11 5.86
N ALA A 13 14.16 -8.79 5.35
CA ALA A 13 13.98 -9.81 4.31
C ALA A 13 13.11 -10.98 4.81
N ALA A 14 13.37 -11.47 6.01
CA ALA A 14 12.57 -12.51 6.64
C ALA A 14 11.12 -12.05 6.87
N GLU A 15 10.90 -10.80 7.29
CA GLU A 15 9.56 -10.25 7.45
C GLU A 15 8.81 -10.17 6.10
N ILE A 16 9.46 -9.70 5.03
CA ILE A 16 8.85 -9.70 3.68
C ILE A 16 8.47 -11.12 3.27
N LEU A 17 9.39 -12.08 3.40
CA LEU A 17 9.16 -13.47 3.05
C LEU A 17 8.00 -14.09 3.85
N SER A 18 7.75 -13.64 5.08
CA SER A 18 6.65 -14.14 5.89
C SER A 18 5.26 -13.83 5.31
N PHE A 19 5.14 -12.88 4.39
CA PHE A 19 3.89 -12.56 3.69
C PHE A 19 3.70 -13.37 2.41
N LEU A 20 4.77 -13.92 1.86
CA LEU A 20 4.76 -14.57 0.55
C LEU A 20 4.54 -16.08 0.69
N PRO A 21 3.80 -16.70 -0.24
CA PRO A 21 3.75 -18.16 -0.32
C PRO A 21 5.07 -18.71 -0.90
N ASP A 22 5.31 -20.01 -0.69
CA ASP A 22 6.52 -20.69 -1.19
C ASP A 22 6.62 -20.71 -2.73
N HIS A 23 5.47 -20.63 -3.41
CA HIS A 23 5.37 -20.57 -4.87
C HIS A 23 4.03 -19.96 -5.31
N THR A 24 3.93 -19.54 -6.57
CA THR A 24 2.78 -18.81 -7.13
C THR A 24 1.46 -19.61 -7.15
N MET A 25 1.50 -20.93 -6.96
CA MET A 25 0.31 -21.78 -6.89
C MET A 25 -0.15 -22.04 -5.45
N ALA A 26 0.57 -21.54 -4.46
CA ALA A 26 0.22 -21.67 -3.05
C ALA A 26 -0.55 -20.44 -2.57
N GLU A 27 -1.36 -20.63 -1.53
CA GLU A 27 -2.00 -19.52 -0.83
C GLU A 27 -1.00 -18.83 0.11
N PRO A 28 -1.12 -17.50 0.32
CA PRO A 28 -0.29 -16.79 1.26
C PRO A 28 -0.45 -17.33 2.70
N PRO A 29 0.65 -17.38 3.48
CA PRO A 29 0.66 -18.01 4.80
C PRO A 29 -0.17 -17.22 5.81
N ARG A 30 -1.23 -17.82 6.34
CA ARG A 30 -2.05 -17.24 7.39
C ARG A 30 -1.36 -17.38 8.74
N LEU A 31 -1.24 -16.28 9.49
CA LEU A 31 -0.74 -16.29 10.87
C LEU A 31 -1.86 -15.99 11.86
N SER A 32 -1.80 -16.63 13.02
CA SER A 32 -2.71 -16.26 14.10
C SER A 32 -2.34 -14.89 14.66
N THR A 33 -3.30 -13.98 14.74
CA THR A 33 -3.15 -12.65 15.32
C THR A 33 -3.89 -12.56 16.64
N GLY A 34 -3.49 -11.61 17.50
CA GLY A 34 -4.21 -11.30 18.74
C GLY A 34 -5.48 -10.48 18.52
N ASP A 35 -5.65 -9.93 17.34
CA ASP A 35 -6.78 -9.06 17.00
C ASP A 35 -8.07 -9.87 16.75
N LYS A 36 -9.18 -9.26 17.17
CA LYS A 36 -10.51 -9.82 16.89
C LYS A 36 -11.01 -9.23 15.58
N TRP A 37 -11.41 -10.08 14.64
CA TRP A 37 -11.96 -9.67 13.34
C TRP A 37 -13.15 -8.69 13.43
N LYS A 38 -13.87 -8.66 14.56
CA LYS A 38 -14.99 -7.74 14.84
C LYS A 38 -14.56 -6.49 15.62
N ARG A 39 -13.26 -6.22 15.80
CA ARG A 39 -12.86 -5.01 16.53
C ARG A 39 -13.30 -3.75 15.79
N LYS A 40 -13.60 -2.70 16.54
CA LYS A 40 -13.95 -1.40 15.98
C LYS A 40 -12.71 -0.50 15.90
N CYS A 41 -12.50 0.14 14.78
CA CYS A 41 -11.43 1.15 14.57
C CYS A 41 -11.81 2.46 15.25
N ARG A 42 -11.70 2.52 16.58
CA ARG A 42 -12.15 3.69 17.38
C ARG A 42 -11.29 4.94 17.21
N GLY A 43 -10.05 4.78 16.72
CA GLY A 43 -9.10 5.87 16.47
C GLY A 43 -9.38 6.67 15.20
N MET A 44 -10.18 6.15 14.29
CA MET A 44 -10.34 6.68 12.94
C MET A 44 -10.80 8.14 12.89
N SER A 45 -11.77 8.52 13.72
CA SER A 45 -12.30 9.90 13.79
C SER A 45 -11.30 10.95 14.26
N LYS A 46 -10.18 10.52 14.87
CA LYS A 46 -9.08 11.40 15.27
C LYS A 46 -7.98 11.48 14.22
N LEU A 47 -7.89 10.47 13.36
CA LEU A 47 -6.86 10.37 12.31
C LEU A 47 -7.27 11.13 11.06
N VAL A 48 -8.53 11.00 10.67
CA VAL A 48 -9.07 11.68 9.48
C VAL A 48 -9.79 12.94 9.94
N PRO A 49 -9.30 14.15 9.57
CA PRO A 49 -9.93 15.39 9.94
C PRO A 49 -11.27 15.57 9.22
N LEU A 50 -12.21 16.28 9.86
CA LEU A 50 -13.48 16.64 9.22
C LEU A 50 -13.31 17.75 8.18
N ASP A 51 -12.25 18.52 8.31
CA ASP A 51 -11.87 19.59 7.40
C ASP A 51 -11.08 18.97 6.22
N SER A 52 -11.63 19.06 5.02
CA SER A 52 -11.05 18.51 3.79
C SER A 52 -9.71 19.14 3.39
N ASP A 53 -9.44 20.37 3.86
CA ASP A 53 -8.21 21.09 3.53
C ASP A 53 -7.04 20.69 4.46
N ARG A 54 -7.32 19.86 5.44
CA ARG A 54 -6.35 19.46 6.44
C ARG A 54 -5.73 18.10 6.09
N PRO A 55 -4.45 18.05 5.72
CA PRO A 55 -3.80 16.81 5.37
C PRO A 55 -3.63 15.90 6.60
N TYR A 56 -3.61 14.59 6.38
CA TYR A 56 -3.36 13.58 7.40
C TYR A 56 -2.43 12.49 6.87
N ASP A 57 -1.85 11.69 7.77
CA ASP A 57 -0.99 10.57 7.38
C ASP A 57 -1.83 9.29 7.21
N MET A 58 -1.89 8.79 5.98
CA MET A 58 -2.59 7.54 5.63
C MET A 58 -2.05 6.32 6.37
N ARG A 59 -0.77 6.33 6.77
CA ARG A 59 -0.16 5.24 7.56
C ARG A 59 -0.88 5.00 8.87
N GLY A 60 -1.35 6.07 9.51
CA GLY A 60 -2.15 5.98 10.74
C GLY A 60 -3.50 5.28 10.52
N VAL A 61 -4.17 5.59 9.41
CA VAL A 61 -5.42 4.95 8.98
C VAL A 61 -5.19 3.46 8.71
N ILE A 62 -4.15 3.14 7.94
CA ILE A 62 -3.75 1.77 7.62
C ILE A 62 -3.48 0.98 8.91
N ALA A 63 -2.67 1.53 9.82
CA ALA A 63 -2.37 0.87 11.09
C ALA A 63 -3.63 0.64 11.96
N GLU A 64 -4.62 1.54 11.92
CA GLU A 64 -5.85 1.34 12.69
C GLU A 64 -6.76 0.25 12.11
N VAL A 65 -6.67 -0.02 10.81
CA VAL A 65 -7.49 -1.03 10.12
C VAL A 65 -6.92 -2.44 10.28
N PHE A 66 -5.62 -2.62 10.13
CA PHE A 66 -4.99 -3.93 10.04
C PHE A 66 -4.58 -4.51 11.40
N ASP A 67 -4.33 -5.81 11.42
CA ASP A 67 -4.02 -6.59 12.60
C ASP A 67 -2.79 -6.06 13.34
N ASP A 68 -2.87 -6.05 14.67
CA ASP A 68 -1.81 -5.63 15.58
C ASP A 68 -1.23 -4.23 15.24
N LYS A 69 -1.96 -3.44 14.45
CA LYS A 69 -1.52 -2.13 13.91
C LYS A 69 -0.20 -2.21 13.13
N ARG A 70 0.10 -3.37 12.56
CA ARG A 70 1.33 -3.62 11.83
C ARG A 70 1.15 -3.38 10.34
N PHE A 71 2.05 -2.58 9.80
CA PHE A 71 2.15 -2.29 8.38
C PHE A 71 3.61 -2.26 7.97
N LEU A 72 3.99 -3.13 7.05
CA LEU A 72 5.34 -3.19 6.48
C LEU A 72 5.37 -2.38 5.19
N GLU A 73 5.72 -1.10 5.29
CA GLU A 73 5.81 -0.21 4.13
C GLU A 73 7.00 -0.57 3.23
N ILE A 74 6.74 -0.67 1.93
CA ILE A 74 7.74 -0.92 0.88
C ILE A 74 8.08 0.41 0.19
N PHE A 75 9.38 0.69 0.00
CA PHE A 75 9.89 1.94 -0.60
C PHE A 75 9.38 3.23 0.08
N PRO A 76 9.53 3.39 1.42
CA PRO A 76 8.99 4.55 2.13
C PRO A 76 9.57 5.89 1.65
N SER A 77 10.80 5.91 1.15
CA SER A 77 11.50 7.12 0.68
C SER A 77 11.43 7.32 -0.84
N TYR A 78 10.55 6.62 -1.54
CA TYR A 78 10.34 6.76 -2.99
C TYR A 78 8.87 6.98 -3.28
N ALA A 79 8.53 8.00 -4.06
CA ALA A 79 7.16 8.37 -4.39
C ALA A 79 6.27 8.39 -3.15
N GLU A 80 6.60 9.25 -2.19
CA GLU A 80 6.00 9.27 -0.84
C GLU A 80 4.50 9.66 -0.86
N ASN A 81 4.02 10.23 -1.97
CA ASN A 81 2.62 10.55 -2.23
C ASN A 81 1.71 9.30 -2.41
N VAL A 82 2.32 8.12 -2.53
CA VAL A 82 1.64 6.81 -2.48
C VAL A 82 2.36 5.90 -1.50
N VAL A 83 1.60 5.30 -0.59
CA VAL A 83 2.05 4.31 0.37
C VAL A 83 1.69 2.92 -0.15
N VAL A 84 2.66 2.01 -0.21
CA VAL A 84 2.44 0.61 -0.55
C VAL A 84 3.15 -0.28 0.45
N GLY A 85 2.58 -1.43 0.77
CA GLY A 85 3.18 -2.36 1.71
C GLY A 85 2.29 -3.53 2.06
N PHE A 86 2.77 -4.38 2.95
CA PHE A 86 2.07 -5.55 3.41
C PHE A 86 1.48 -5.36 4.81
N ALA A 87 0.32 -5.92 5.02
CA ALA A 87 -0.36 -5.99 6.31
C ALA A 87 -1.07 -7.35 6.45
N ARG A 88 -1.75 -7.57 7.57
CA ARG A 88 -2.60 -8.74 7.76
C ARG A 88 -4.01 -8.32 8.17
N LEU A 89 -4.98 -9.08 7.70
CA LEU A 89 -6.38 -8.92 8.08
C LEU A 89 -6.92 -10.30 8.48
N ASP A 90 -7.25 -10.47 9.76
CA ASP A 90 -7.59 -11.78 10.35
C ASP A 90 -6.50 -12.84 10.06
N GLY A 91 -5.24 -12.41 10.15
CA GLY A 91 -4.06 -13.23 9.89
C GLY A 91 -3.71 -13.47 8.43
N VAL A 92 -4.59 -13.13 7.49
CA VAL A 92 -4.37 -13.28 6.05
C VAL A 92 -3.51 -12.13 5.54
N PRO A 93 -2.40 -12.40 4.82
CA PRO A 93 -1.61 -11.36 4.17
C PRO A 93 -2.43 -10.58 3.15
N VAL A 94 -2.27 -9.27 3.16
CA VAL A 94 -2.87 -8.37 2.18
C VAL A 94 -1.85 -7.34 1.71
N GLY A 95 -1.89 -7.01 0.44
CA GLY A 95 -1.19 -5.86 -0.12
C GLY A 95 -2.02 -4.60 0.09
N VAL A 96 -1.39 -3.56 0.57
CA VAL A 96 -2.06 -2.27 0.82
C VAL A 96 -1.52 -1.23 -0.13
N VAL A 97 -2.41 -0.49 -0.77
CA VAL A 97 -2.09 0.69 -1.59
C VAL A 97 -2.91 1.85 -1.05
N GLY A 98 -2.27 2.96 -0.76
CA GLY A 98 -2.97 4.15 -0.25
C GLY A 98 -2.39 5.44 -0.80
N ASN A 99 -3.25 6.42 -1.10
CA ASN A 99 -2.78 7.77 -1.35
C ASN A 99 -2.31 8.39 -0.02
N GLN A 100 -1.30 9.27 -0.08
CA GLN A 100 -0.77 9.95 1.09
C GLN A 100 -1.10 11.44 1.04
N PRO A 101 -2.20 11.88 1.67
CA PRO A 101 -2.65 13.27 1.59
C PRO A 101 -1.64 14.28 2.14
N SER A 102 -0.76 13.87 3.05
CA SER A 102 0.29 14.74 3.59
C SER A 102 1.41 15.06 2.60
N VAL A 103 1.47 14.34 1.47
CA VAL A 103 2.48 14.56 0.41
C VAL A 103 1.77 14.82 -0.91
N LEU A 104 2.00 16.00 -1.51
CA LEU A 104 1.37 16.41 -2.77
C LEU A 104 -0.17 16.26 -2.76
N ALA A 105 -0.80 16.40 -1.60
CA ALA A 105 -2.24 16.16 -1.41
C ALA A 105 -2.73 14.78 -1.91
N GLY A 106 -1.85 13.77 -1.95
CA GLY A 106 -2.17 12.45 -2.48
C GLY A 106 -2.27 12.35 -4.01
N CYS A 107 -1.90 13.41 -4.76
CA CYS A 107 -1.89 13.39 -6.23
C CYS A 107 -1.00 12.26 -6.75
N LEU A 108 -1.41 11.65 -7.85
CA LEU A 108 -0.62 10.63 -8.54
C LEU A 108 0.31 11.31 -9.57
N ASP A 109 1.60 11.17 -9.37
CA ASP A 109 2.62 11.49 -10.36
C ASP A 109 3.13 10.23 -11.09
N ILE A 110 4.12 10.38 -11.94
CA ILE A 110 4.72 9.28 -12.70
C ILE A 110 5.28 8.21 -11.76
N ASP A 111 6.04 8.62 -10.75
CA ASP A 111 6.72 7.70 -9.83
C ASP A 111 5.73 6.94 -8.93
N ALA A 112 4.72 7.63 -8.41
CA ALA A 112 3.64 7.01 -7.64
C ALA A 112 2.88 5.98 -8.47
N SER A 113 2.56 6.30 -9.72
CA SER A 113 1.89 5.37 -10.65
C SER A 113 2.73 4.12 -10.91
N VAL A 114 4.04 4.29 -11.09
CA VAL A 114 4.98 3.17 -11.31
C VAL A 114 5.15 2.33 -10.04
N LYS A 115 5.31 2.96 -8.88
CA LYS A 115 5.43 2.30 -7.57
C LYS A 115 4.21 1.43 -7.29
N ALA A 116 3.01 2.01 -7.38
CA ALA A 116 1.76 1.30 -7.12
C ALA A 116 1.54 0.16 -8.13
N ALA A 117 1.73 0.40 -9.43
CA ALA A 117 1.55 -0.62 -10.46
C ALA A 117 2.48 -1.83 -10.27
N ARG A 118 3.74 -1.60 -9.90
CA ARG A 118 4.69 -2.69 -9.61
C ARG A 118 4.27 -3.49 -8.39
N PHE A 119 3.86 -2.80 -7.33
CA PHE A 119 3.44 -3.46 -6.10
C PHE A 119 2.18 -4.31 -6.30
N ILE A 120 1.17 -3.81 -7.04
CA ILE A 120 -0.05 -4.55 -7.38
C ILE A 120 0.29 -5.84 -8.14
N ARG A 121 1.16 -5.76 -9.15
CA ARG A 121 1.61 -6.93 -9.90
C ARG A 121 2.38 -7.93 -9.04
N THR A 122 3.15 -7.45 -8.07
CA THR A 122 3.81 -8.33 -7.10
C THR A 122 2.77 -9.06 -6.25
N CYS A 123 1.77 -8.36 -5.74
CA CYS A 123 0.67 -8.98 -4.98
C CYS A 123 -0.07 -10.04 -5.80
N ASP A 124 -0.41 -9.71 -7.05
CA ASP A 124 -1.08 -10.65 -7.95
C ASP A 124 -0.24 -11.91 -8.23
N CYS A 125 1.07 -11.72 -8.45
CA CYS A 125 2.00 -12.83 -8.68
C CYS A 125 2.06 -13.83 -7.51
N PHE A 126 1.85 -13.37 -6.29
CA PHE A 126 1.91 -14.18 -5.07
C PHE A 126 0.54 -14.44 -4.43
N ASN A 127 -0.55 -14.28 -5.17
CA ASN A 127 -1.93 -14.51 -4.71
C ASN A 127 -2.33 -13.70 -3.47
N ILE A 128 -1.77 -12.50 -3.29
CA ILE A 128 -2.03 -11.64 -2.15
C ILE A 128 -3.19 -10.68 -2.48
N PRO A 129 -4.32 -10.74 -1.77
CA PRO A 129 -5.43 -9.80 -1.95
C PRO A 129 -4.99 -8.35 -1.76
N ILE A 130 -5.64 -7.41 -2.44
CA ILE A 130 -5.27 -6.00 -2.43
C ILE A 130 -6.37 -5.18 -1.74
N VAL A 131 -5.96 -4.33 -0.80
CA VAL A 131 -6.82 -3.33 -0.17
C VAL A 131 -6.32 -1.94 -0.55
N THR A 132 -7.20 -1.12 -1.12
CA THR A 132 -6.85 0.22 -1.61
C THR A 132 -7.58 1.29 -0.81
N PHE A 133 -6.82 2.25 -0.28
CA PHE A 133 -7.35 3.46 0.36
C PHE A 133 -7.22 4.62 -0.63
N VAL A 134 -8.35 5.12 -1.11
CA VAL A 134 -8.39 6.18 -2.11
C VAL A 134 -8.68 7.52 -1.44
N ASP A 135 -7.72 8.41 -1.52
CA ASP A 135 -7.86 9.83 -1.18
C ASP A 135 -6.96 10.63 -2.14
N VAL A 136 -7.46 10.91 -3.32
CA VAL A 136 -6.71 11.47 -4.44
C VAL A 136 -7.54 12.51 -5.18
N PRO A 137 -7.03 13.74 -5.35
CA PRO A 137 -7.71 14.74 -6.18
C PRO A 137 -7.56 14.46 -7.68
N GLY A 138 -6.52 13.71 -8.08
CA GLY A 138 -6.24 13.36 -9.47
C GLY A 138 -4.76 13.15 -9.75
N PHE A 139 -4.40 13.17 -11.03
CA PHE A 139 -3.01 13.17 -11.45
C PHE A 139 -2.38 14.55 -11.24
N LEU A 140 -1.08 14.57 -10.89
CA LEU A 140 -0.34 15.80 -10.70
C LEU A 140 -0.21 16.53 -12.05
N PRO A 141 -0.72 17.77 -12.16
CA PRO A 141 -0.61 18.55 -13.40
C PRO A 141 0.80 19.14 -13.56
N GLY A 142 1.13 19.53 -14.77
CA GLY A 142 2.35 20.28 -15.07
C GLY A 142 3.13 19.70 -16.24
N THR A 143 3.88 20.59 -16.90
CA THR A 143 4.62 20.30 -18.14
C THR A 143 5.63 19.14 -17.96
N VAL A 144 6.27 19.06 -16.79
CA VAL A 144 7.22 17.98 -16.48
C VAL A 144 6.52 16.61 -16.47
N GLN A 145 5.33 16.53 -15.86
CA GLN A 145 4.54 15.33 -15.81
C GLN A 145 3.97 14.95 -17.18
N GLU A 146 3.48 15.95 -17.90
CA GLU A 146 2.92 15.76 -19.25
C GLU A 146 3.98 15.26 -20.24
N TRP A 147 5.12 15.94 -20.31
CA TRP A 147 6.21 15.54 -21.18
C TRP A 147 6.90 14.24 -20.73
N GLY A 148 6.94 13.98 -19.43
CA GLY A 148 7.38 12.71 -18.87
C GLY A 148 6.45 11.55 -19.19
N GLY A 149 5.23 11.81 -19.67
CA GLY A 149 4.24 10.81 -20.08
C GLY A 149 3.38 10.29 -18.95
N ILE A 150 2.88 11.18 -18.08
CA ILE A 150 1.98 10.84 -16.95
C ILE A 150 0.81 9.96 -17.40
N ILE A 151 0.19 10.21 -18.55
CA ILE A 151 -0.91 9.42 -19.08
C ILE A 151 -0.48 7.97 -19.32
N ARG A 152 0.69 7.76 -19.92
CA ARG A 152 1.23 6.41 -20.18
C ARG A 152 1.59 5.69 -18.88
N HIS A 153 2.16 6.40 -17.90
CA HIS A 153 2.52 5.82 -16.62
C HIS A 153 1.30 5.57 -15.74
N GLY A 154 0.33 6.48 -15.75
CA GLY A 154 -0.97 6.29 -15.10
C GLY A 154 -1.75 5.10 -15.69
N ALA A 155 -1.70 4.93 -17.02
CA ALA A 155 -2.29 3.76 -17.67
C ALA A 155 -1.71 2.43 -17.16
N LYS A 156 -0.41 2.36 -16.82
CA LYS A 156 0.18 1.14 -16.22
C LYS A 156 -0.49 0.78 -14.89
N LEU A 157 -0.86 1.77 -14.09
CA LEU A 157 -1.56 1.54 -12.82
C LEU A 157 -2.97 0.99 -13.08
N LEU A 158 -3.70 1.58 -14.03
CA LEU A 158 -5.02 1.08 -14.42
C LEU A 158 -4.96 -0.36 -14.94
N TYR A 159 -3.98 -0.67 -15.81
CA TYR A 159 -3.76 -2.02 -16.31
C TYR A 159 -3.40 -3.00 -15.18
N ALA A 160 -2.55 -2.61 -14.25
CA ALA A 160 -2.20 -3.47 -13.11
C ALA A 160 -3.44 -3.87 -12.29
N TYR A 161 -4.34 -2.92 -12.03
CA TYR A 161 -5.61 -3.23 -11.35
C TYR A 161 -6.56 -4.06 -12.21
N ALA A 162 -6.63 -3.80 -13.52
CA ALA A 162 -7.53 -4.52 -14.42
C ALA A 162 -7.09 -5.97 -14.63
N GLU A 163 -5.78 -6.20 -14.76
CA GLU A 163 -5.18 -7.53 -15.01
C GLU A 163 -5.13 -8.39 -13.74
N ALA A 164 -4.99 -7.78 -12.55
CA ALA A 164 -4.87 -8.51 -11.29
C ALA A 164 -6.07 -9.43 -11.06
N THR A 165 -5.78 -10.70 -10.80
CA THR A 165 -6.76 -11.79 -10.60
C THR A 165 -7.14 -11.96 -9.13
N VAL A 166 -6.33 -11.44 -8.21
CA VAL A 166 -6.57 -11.51 -6.76
C VAL A 166 -7.78 -10.64 -6.35
N PRO A 167 -8.43 -10.95 -5.22
CA PRO A 167 -9.47 -10.10 -4.67
C PRO A 167 -8.98 -8.66 -4.44
N LYS A 168 -9.81 -7.69 -4.83
CA LYS A 168 -9.52 -6.25 -4.69
C LYS A 168 -10.66 -5.60 -3.92
N LEU A 169 -10.32 -4.89 -2.86
CA LEU A 169 -11.23 -4.09 -2.04
C LEU A 169 -10.78 -2.62 -2.09
N THR A 170 -11.72 -1.72 -2.32
CA THR A 170 -11.50 -0.26 -2.36
C THR A 170 -12.48 0.44 -1.45
#